data_0e48da48df818f5c9c7823b11fbdb799
#
_entry.id   0e48da48df818f5c9c7823b11fbdb799
#
_cell.length_a   1.000
_cell.length_b   1.000
_cell.length_c   1.000
_cell.angle_alpha   90.00
_cell.angle_beta   90.00
_cell.angle_gamma   90.00
#
_symmetry.space_group_name_H-M   'P 1'
#
loop_
_entity.id
_entity.type
_entity.pdbx_description
1 polymer ?
#
loop_
_entity_poly.entity_id
_entity_poly.type
_entity_poly.pdbx_seq_one_letter_code
_entity_poly.pdbx_strand_id
1 'polypeptide(L)'
;MSNINNFISIVQLSLGNEVPIPDDINWKELYEDAYKQAILGICFFGLQHVRNKRPEIVIPDSIRFRWIAQVLEIQNKNKSLNAHCIRFQDDLNREGIRSSILKGQAISQLYGEELSSYRTPGDIDLYVDCGRERAFAYAKMKGQHNIQWDYKHLQLDIYSGIDVEMHYVPEILLNIHKNRRLQHWFNEQSEELFTNSEGLVTPSIKFNLFYILLHIYRHFLYEGVGLRQLIDYYFVLKAANGKYREETNAVLSQFGMARFAKGVMWIMKNVLLLDDSYLLCTPDVKEGEYIFRQIILGGNFGHHDKRLSNTPSGKIGTVCRIIKHNFHLITHYPFDVIWAPIWFIYHWFWKRSYIL
;
A
#
# COMPACT_ATOMS: atom_id res chain seq x y z
N MET A 1 11.32 -13.20 20.64
CA MET A 1 12.04 -13.11 19.34
C MET A 1 11.80 -14.35 18.46
N SER A 2 11.67 -15.61 19.00
CA SER A 2 11.46 -16.81 18.15
C SER A 2 10.19 -16.73 17.28
N ASN A 3 9.07 -16.23 17.80
CA ASN A 3 7.79 -16.22 17.07
C ASN A 3 7.78 -15.26 15.86
N ILE A 4 8.42 -14.10 15.96
CA ILE A 4 8.51 -13.18 14.81
C ILE A 4 9.39 -13.76 13.71
N ASN A 5 10.45 -14.49 14.07
CA ASN A 5 11.31 -15.16 13.08
C ASN A 5 10.53 -16.24 12.34
N ASN A 6 9.71 -17.05 13.05
CA ASN A 6 8.86 -18.06 12.42
C ASN A 6 7.84 -17.44 11.45
N PHE A 7 7.22 -16.34 11.86
CA PHE A 7 6.30 -15.57 10.99
C PHE A 7 7.01 -15.07 9.72
N ILE A 8 8.19 -14.46 9.87
CA ILE A 8 8.96 -13.96 8.72
C ILE A 8 9.44 -15.11 7.82
N SER A 9 9.85 -16.26 8.38
CA SER A 9 10.22 -17.44 7.57
C SER A 9 9.04 -17.92 6.70
N ILE A 10 7.80 -17.92 7.22
CA ILE A 10 6.63 -18.26 6.41
C ILE A 10 6.38 -17.22 5.29
N VAL A 11 6.58 -15.94 5.57
CA VAL A 11 6.50 -14.89 4.53
C VAL A 11 7.57 -15.11 3.45
N GLN A 12 8.80 -15.39 3.84
CA GLN A 12 9.91 -15.67 2.92
C GLN A 12 9.63 -16.90 2.03
N LEU A 13 9.10 -17.98 2.60
CA LEU A 13 8.67 -19.16 1.85
C LEU A 13 7.56 -18.82 0.85
N SER A 14 6.63 -17.93 1.23
CA SER A 14 5.56 -17.46 0.33
C SER A 14 6.10 -16.69 -0.87
N LEU A 15 7.22 -16.00 -0.70
CA LEU A 15 7.90 -15.23 -1.76
C LEU A 15 8.84 -16.09 -2.62
N GLY A 16 8.85 -17.41 -2.38
CA GLY A 16 9.65 -18.38 -3.13
C GLY A 16 11.11 -18.51 -2.66
N ASN A 17 11.44 -17.97 -1.49
CA ASN A 17 12.79 -18.12 -0.92
C ASN A 17 12.95 -19.50 -0.26
N GLU A 18 14.15 -20.07 -0.39
CA GLU A 18 14.52 -21.30 0.30
C GLU A 18 15.09 -20.99 1.68
N VAL A 19 14.23 -21.11 2.69
CA VAL A 19 14.61 -20.90 4.10
C VAL A 19 14.21 -22.12 4.94
N PRO A 20 14.84 -22.33 6.10
CA PRO A 20 14.45 -23.38 7.02
C PRO A 20 12.99 -23.23 7.44
N ILE A 21 12.27 -24.34 7.39
CA ILE A 21 10.88 -24.40 7.88
C ILE A 21 10.94 -24.50 9.41
N PRO A 22 10.23 -23.61 10.14
CA PRO A 22 10.20 -23.67 11.60
C PRO A 22 9.62 -25.01 12.12
N ASP A 23 10.28 -25.59 13.11
CA ASP A 23 9.83 -26.85 13.74
C ASP A 23 8.68 -26.63 14.74
N ASP A 24 8.73 -25.52 15.48
CA ASP A 24 7.73 -25.18 16.49
C ASP A 24 6.99 -23.91 16.06
N ILE A 25 5.76 -24.07 15.55
CA ILE A 25 4.92 -22.98 15.06
C ILE A 25 3.78 -22.72 16.04
N ASN A 26 3.77 -21.54 16.65
CA ASN A 26 2.59 -21.07 17.37
C ASN A 26 1.53 -20.61 16.35
N TRP A 27 0.64 -21.52 15.97
CA TRP A 27 -0.38 -21.30 14.95
C TRP A 27 -1.30 -20.12 15.22
N LYS A 28 -1.66 -19.90 16.50
CA LYS A 28 -2.52 -18.79 16.88
C LYS A 28 -1.82 -17.44 16.65
N GLU A 29 -0.58 -17.31 17.10
CA GLU A 29 0.19 -16.07 16.90
C GLU A 29 0.50 -15.85 15.43
N LEU A 30 0.90 -16.88 14.69
CA LEU A 30 1.13 -16.79 13.26
C LEU A 30 -0.09 -16.26 12.50
N TYR A 31 -1.27 -16.80 12.81
CA TYR A 31 -2.53 -16.35 12.23
C TYR A 31 -2.82 -14.88 12.59
N GLU A 32 -2.67 -14.52 13.87
CA GLU A 32 -2.92 -13.15 14.35
C GLU A 32 -1.95 -12.14 13.72
N ASP A 33 -0.67 -12.49 13.59
CA ASP A 33 0.32 -11.61 12.97
C ASP A 33 0.09 -11.47 11.46
N ALA A 34 -0.25 -12.55 10.77
CA ALA A 34 -0.65 -12.50 9.37
C ALA A 34 -1.90 -11.62 9.15
N TYR A 35 -2.87 -11.70 10.07
CA TYR A 35 -4.06 -10.85 10.05
C TYR A 35 -3.72 -9.37 10.26
N LYS A 36 -2.95 -9.06 11.31
CA LYS A 36 -2.53 -7.68 11.64
C LYS A 36 -1.75 -7.02 10.50
N GLN A 37 -0.97 -7.79 9.77
CA GLN A 37 -0.16 -7.31 8.65
C GLN A 37 -0.89 -7.35 7.30
N ALA A 38 -2.17 -7.77 7.28
CA ALA A 38 -3.00 -7.93 6.08
C ALA A 38 -2.38 -8.86 5.02
N ILE A 39 -1.74 -9.96 5.45
CA ILE A 39 -1.09 -10.94 4.59
C ILE A 39 -1.53 -12.39 4.87
N LEU A 40 -2.76 -12.56 5.38
CA LEU A 40 -3.31 -13.89 5.69
C LEU A 40 -3.24 -14.86 4.51
N GLY A 41 -3.65 -14.40 3.31
CA GLY A 41 -3.61 -15.24 2.12
C GLY A 41 -2.17 -15.60 1.74
N ILE A 42 -1.26 -14.62 1.75
CA ILE A 42 0.15 -14.81 1.42
C ILE A 42 0.79 -15.83 2.37
N CYS A 43 0.59 -15.70 3.69
CA CYS A 43 1.09 -16.68 4.65
C CYS A 43 0.48 -18.07 4.44
N PHE A 44 -0.82 -18.15 4.11
CA PHE A 44 -1.46 -19.44 3.82
C PHE A 44 -0.85 -20.11 2.59
N PHE A 45 -0.55 -19.34 1.55
CA PHE A 45 0.17 -19.83 0.36
C PHE A 45 1.54 -20.42 0.74
N GLY A 46 2.31 -19.74 1.57
CA GLY A 46 3.57 -20.26 2.09
C GLY A 46 3.42 -21.55 2.90
N LEU A 47 2.36 -21.65 3.69
CA LEU A 47 2.06 -22.87 4.46
C LEU A 47 1.68 -24.07 3.57
N GLN A 48 1.14 -23.86 2.39
CA GLN A 48 0.95 -24.94 1.41
C GLN A 48 2.29 -25.51 0.94
N HIS A 49 3.29 -24.65 0.73
CA HIS A 49 4.65 -25.08 0.40
C HIS A 49 5.32 -25.82 1.58
N VAL A 50 5.11 -25.35 2.81
CA VAL A 50 5.55 -26.06 4.02
C VAL A 50 4.97 -27.46 4.07
N ARG A 51 3.66 -27.60 3.89
CA ARG A 51 2.97 -28.88 3.92
C ARG A 51 3.46 -29.86 2.84
N ASN A 52 3.80 -29.37 1.67
CA ASN A 52 4.33 -30.20 0.59
C ASN A 52 5.73 -30.75 0.90
N LYS A 53 6.57 -29.98 1.62
CA LYS A 53 7.93 -30.36 2.01
C LYS A 53 7.96 -31.13 3.36
N ARG A 54 7.04 -30.83 4.27
CA ARG A 54 6.96 -31.35 5.64
C ARG A 54 5.50 -31.72 6.00
N PRO A 55 4.97 -32.84 5.48
CA PRO A 55 3.55 -33.24 5.68
C PRO A 55 3.15 -33.46 7.15
N GLU A 56 4.14 -33.73 8.03
CA GLU A 56 3.94 -33.88 9.46
C GLU A 56 3.57 -32.57 10.17
N ILE A 57 3.83 -31.42 9.57
CA ILE A 57 3.43 -30.11 10.12
C ILE A 57 1.95 -29.88 9.79
N VAL A 58 1.09 -30.06 10.78
CA VAL A 58 -0.37 -29.96 10.62
C VAL A 58 -0.90 -28.71 11.32
N ILE A 59 -1.64 -27.88 10.56
CA ILE A 59 -2.38 -26.76 11.14
C ILE A 59 -3.56 -27.30 11.95
N PRO A 60 -3.73 -26.95 13.23
CA PRO A 60 -4.88 -27.36 14.03
C PRO A 60 -6.21 -27.00 13.38
N ASP A 61 -7.18 -27.89 13.41
CA ASP A 61 -8.47 -27.72 12.72
C ASP A 61 -9.20 -26.44 13.10
N SER A 62 -9.16 -26.05 14.37
CA SER A 62 -9.77 -24.80 14.86
C SER A 62 -9.24 -23.53 14.19
N ILE A 63 -7.99 -23.54 13.71
CA ILE A 63 -7.37 -22.42 12.99
C ILE A 63 -7.48 -22.65 11.48
N ARG A 64 -7.28 -23.90 11.03
CA ARG A 64 -7.26 -24.27 9.62
C ARG A 64 -8.55 -23.89 8.89
N PHE A 65 -9.70 -24.26 9.43
CA PHE A 65 -11.00 -23.96 8.79
C PHE A 65 -11.28 -22.47 8.75
N ARG A 66 -10.95 -21.75 9.80
CA ARG A 66 -11.08 -20.29 9.83
C ARG A 66 -10.18 -19.64 8.79
N TRP A 67 -8.93 -20.11 8.66
CA TRP A 67 -7.96 -19.55 7.72
C TRP A 67 -8.40 -19.82 6.27
N ILE A 68 -8.81 -21.04 5.95
CA ILE A 68 -9.33 -21.40 4.63
C ILE A 68 -10.53 -20.53 4.26
N ALA A 69 -11.50 -20.35 5.17
CA ALA A 69 -12.67 -19.51 4.90
C ALA A 69 -12.27 -18.07 4.54
N GLN A 70 -11.33 -17.47 5.27
CA GLN A 70 -10.85 -16.12 4.97
C GLN A 70 -10.03 -16.05 3.66
N VAL A 71 -9.26 -17.08 3.34
CA VAL A 71 -8.54 -17.14 2.06
C VAL A 71 -9.51 -17.22 0.89
N LEU A 72 -10.55 -18.02 0.98
CA LEU A 72 -11.60 -18.09 -0.05
C LEU A 72 -12.32 -16.73 -0.22
N GLU A 73 -12.59 -16.04 0.88
CA GLU A 73 -13.14 -14.68 0.83
C GLU A 73 -12.19 -13.70 0.12
N ILE A 74 -10.89 -13.73 0.44
CA ILE A 74 -9.85 -12.93 -0.22
C ILE A 74 -9.83 -13.21 -1.72
N GLN A 75 -9.83 -14.48 -2.13
CA GLN A 75 -9.80 -14.87 -3.55
C GLN A 75 -11.05 -14.43 -4.30
N ASN A 76 -12.24 -14.63 -3.72
CA ASN A 76 -13.50 -14.19 -4.30
C ASN A 76 -13.55 -12.66 -4.44
N LYS A 77 -13.09 -11.93 -3.42
CA LYS A 77 -13.03 -10.46 -3.46
C LYS A 77 -12.04 -9.97 -4.53
N ASN A 78 -10.86 -10.60 -4.68
CA ASN A 78 -9.92 -10.26 -5.75
C ASN A 78 -10.53 -10.44 -7.14
N LYS A 79 -11.21 -11.58 -7.38
CA LYS A 79 -11.91 -11.84 -8.64
C LYS A 79 -12.97 -10.76 -8.94
N SER A 80 -13.75 -10.39 -7.93
CA SER A 80 -14.78 -9.34 -8.04
C SER A 80 -14.15 -7.98 -8.34
N LEU A 81 -13.10 -7.59 -7.58
CA LEU A 81 -12.41 -6.31 -7.78
C LEU A 81 -11.78 -6.19 -9.17
N ASN A 82 -11.16 -7.26 -9.68
CA ASN A 82 -10.59 -7.27 -11.04
C ASN A 82 -11.67 -6.97 -12.08
N ALA A 83 -12.83 -7.63 -11.98
CA ALA A 83 -13.95 -7.40 -12.90
C ALA A 83 -14.49 -5.96 -12.79
N HIS A 84 -14.55 -5.41 -11.58
CA HIS A 84 -15.00 -4.03 -11.37
C HIS A 84 -13.99 -3.00 -11.88
N CYS A 85 -12.68 -3.24 -11.73
CA CYS A 85 -11.65 -2.37 -12.30
C CYS A 85 -11.78 -2.25 -13.82
N ILE A 86 -11.89 -3.39 -14.51
CA ILE A 86 -12.07 -3.42 -15.97
C ILE A 86 -13.34 -2.66 -16.36
N ARG A 87 -14.47 -3.00 -15.76
CA ARG A 87 -15.77 -2.36 -16.04
C ARG A 87 -15.72 -0.85 -15.81
N PHE A 88 -15.06 -0.42 -14.74
CA PHE A 88 -15.00 0.99 -14.40
C PHE A 88 -14.12 1.78 -15.39
N GLN A 89 -12.99 1.21 -15.81
CA GLN A 89 -12.18 1.82 -16.87
C GLN A 89 -12.91 1.88 -18.21
N ASP A 90 -13.66 0.84 -18.58
CA ASP A 90 -14.48 0.83 -19.78
C ASP A 90 -15.58 1.91 -19.74
N ASP A 91 -16.25 2.06 -18.60
CA ASP A 91 -17.28 3.09 -18.41
C ASP A 91 -16.70 4.51 -18.55
N LEU A 92 -15.54 4.77 -17.94
CA LEU A 92 -14.87 6.05 -18.07
C LEU A 92 -14.37 6.33 -19.49
N ASN A 93 -13.85 5.30 -20.16
CA ASN A 93 -13.38 5.42 -21.55
C ASN A 93 -14.53 5.78 -22.50
N ARG A 94 -15.75 5.24 -22.32
CA ARG A 94 -16.95 5.63 -23.08
C ARG A 94 -17.31 7.10 -22.90
N GLU A 95 -17.00 7.69 -21.74
CA GLU A 95 -17.18 9.11 -21.45
C GLU A 95 -15.98 9.97 -21.89
N GLY A 96 -15.01 9.37 -22.60
CA GLY A 96 -13.79 10.06 -23.05
C GLY A 96 -12.89 10.49 -21.88
N ILE A 97 -12.88 9.74 -20.77
CA ILE A 97 -12.04 9.98 -19.62
C ILE A 97 -10.96 8.90 -19.55
N ARG A 98 -9.70 9.28 -19.75
CA ARG A 98 -8.56 8.38 -19.51
C ARG A 98 -8.46 8.04 -18.04
N SER A 99 -8.23 6.77 -17.72
CA SER A 99 -8.13 6.31 -16.34
C SER A 99 -7.06 5.24 -16.16
N SER A 100 -6.57 5.11 -14.94
CA SER A 100 -5.50 4.18 -14.57
C SER A 100 -5.72 3.63 -13.16
N ILE A 101 -5.62 2.32 -12.96
CA ILE A 101 -5.67 1.70 -11.63
C ILE A 101 -4.32 1.90 -10.96
N LEU A 102 -4.29 2.64 -9.85
CA LEU A 102 -3.04 3.11 -9.24
C LEU A 102 -2.32 2.08 -8.38
N LYS A 103 -3.06 1.29 -7.63
CA LYS A 103 -2.55 0.38 -6.58
C LYS A 103 -3.38 -0.91 -6.59
N GLY A 104 -3.31 -1.66 -5.51
CA GLY A 104 -4.19 -2.80 -5.32
C GLY A 104 -4.10 -3.80 -6.47
N GLN A 105 -5.12 -3.80 -7.32
CA GLN A 105 -5.26 -4.75 -8.42
C GLN A 105 -4.19 -4.54 -9.52
N ALA A 106 -3.71 -3.31 -9.73
CA ALA A 106 -2.59 -3.04 -10.65
C ALA A 106 -1.30 -3.72 -10.19
N ILE A 107 -1.01 -3.68 -8.90
CA ILE A 107 0.22 -4.27 -8.35
C ILE A 107 0.06 -5.79 -8.17
N SER A 108 -1.15 -6.29 -7.91
CA SER A 108 -1.38 -7.74 -7.75
C SER A 108 -1.02 -8.54 -9.00
N GLN A 109 -1.09 -7.95 -10.21
CA GLN A 109 -0.65 -8.59 -11.46
C GLN A 109 0.84 -8.97 -11.43
N LEU A 110 1.66 -8.21 -10.69
CA LEU A 110 3.10 -8.47 -10.58
C LEU A 110 3.44 -9.67 -9.69
N TYR A 111 2.48 -10.20 -8.91
CA TYR A 111 2.68 -11.36 -8.02
C TYR A 111 2.73 -12.71 -8.77
N GLY A 112 2.38 -12.71 -10.06
CA GLY A 112 2.23 -13.94 -10.83
C GLY A 112 0.87 -14.63 -10.58
N GLU A 113 0.54 -15.61 -11.45
CA GLU A 113 -0.79 -16.21 -11.48
C GLU A 113 -1.20 -16.88 -10.16
N GLU A 114 -0.29 -17.57 -9.50
CA GLU A 114 -0.61 -18.33 -8.29
C GLU A 114 -0.81 -17.42 -7.08
N LEU A 115 0.11 -16.49 -6.82
CA LEU A 115 0.12 -15.71 -5.59
C LEU A 115 -0.82 -14.49 -5.64
N SER A 116 -1.13 -13.97 -6.83
CA SER A 116 -1.96 -12.78 -7.00
C SER A 116 -3.33 -12.88 -6.31
N SER A 117 -3.95 -14.05 -6.38
CA SER A 117 -5.26 -14.32 -5.76
C SER A 117 -5.24 -14.34 -4.23
N TYR A 118 -4.07 -14.54 -3.61
CA TYR A 118 -3.88 -14.57 -2.16
C TYR A 118 -3.54 -13.21 -1.55
N ARG A 119 -3.27 -12.19 -2.38
CA ARG A 119 -3.06 -10.83 -1.87
C ARG A 119 -4.33 -10.30 -1.23
N THR A 120 -4.26 -9.84 0.03
CA THR A 120 -5.42 -9.22 0.70
C THR A 120 -5.86 -7.97 -0.06
N PRO A 121 -7.07 -7.94 -0.63
CA PRO A 121 -7.56 -6.80 -1.39
C PRO A 121 -7.95 -5.63 -0.48
N GLY A 122 -7.99 -4.43 -1.06
CA GLY A 122 -8.47 -3.21 -0.40
C GLY A 122 -9.61 -2.58 -1.21
N ASP A 123 -9.49 -1.28 -1.39
CA ASP A 123 -10.28 -0.39 -2.22
C ASP A 123 -9.84 -0.42 -3.69
N ILE A 124 -10.63 0.21 -4.55
CA ILE A 124 -10.25 0.51 -5.94
C ILE A 124 -9.76 1.96 -5.97
N ASP A 125 -8.45 2.13 -6.14
CA ASP A 125 -7.84 3.42 -6.38
C ASP A 125 -7.69 3.65 -7.89
N LEU A 126 -8.45 4.58 -8.44
CA LEU A 126 -8.43 4.85 -9.88
C LEU A 126 -8.11 6.31 -10.14
N TYR A 127 -7.06 6.59 -10.91
CA TYR A 127 -6.73 7.92 -11.39
C TYR A 127 -7.49 8.26 -12.65
N VAL A 128 -7.94 9.52 -12.77
CA VAL A 128 -8.59 10.08 -13.96
C VAL A 128 -7.86 11.33 -14.44
N ASP A 129 -7.56 11.35 -15.74
CA ASP A 129 -6.90 12.49 -16.40
C ASP A 129 -7.94 13.49 -16.94
N CYS A 130 -8.76 14.03 -16.05
CA CYS A 130 -9.79 14.97 -16.45
C CYS A 130 -9.98 16.14 -15.47
N GLY A 131 -9.20 16.17 -14.42
CA GLY A 131 -9.32 17.16 -13.36
C GLY A 131 -10.55 16.97 -12.47
N ARG A 132 -10.58 17.73 -11.40
CA ARG A 132 -11.60 17.56 -10.35
C ARG A 132 -13.02 17.85 -10.83
N GLU A 133 -13.23 18.94 -11.54
CA GLU A 133 -14.59 19.37 -11.96
C GLU A 133 -15.27 18.33 -12.84
N ARG A 134 -14.54 17.75 -13.80
CA ARG A 134 -15.07 16.70 -14.66
C ARG A 134 -15.26 15.37 -13.91
N ALA A 135 -14.39 15.05 -12.92
CA ALA A 135 -14.58 13.92 -12.04
C ALA A 135 -15.88 14.05 -11.21
N PHE A 136 -16.16 15.24 -10.68
CA PHE A 136 -17.44 15.52 -10.00
C PHE A 136 -18.65 15.43 -10.93
N ALA A 137 -18.54 15.95 -12.15
CA ALA A 137 -19.61 15.86 -13.14
C ALA A 137 -19.94 14.41 -13.47
N TYR A 138 -18.92 13.57 -13.67
CA TYR A 138 -19.06 12.14 -13.88
C TYR A 138 -19.74 11.46 -12.67
N ALA A 139 -19.28 11.74 -11.45
CA ALA A 139 -19.89 11.17 -10.24
C ALA A 139 -21.38 11.52 -10.13
N LYS A 140 -21.76 12.77 -10.37
CA LYS A 140 -23.17 13.22 -10.38
C LYS A 140 -23.98 12.52 -11.47
N MET A 141 -23.43 12.36 -12.67
CA MET A 141 -24.07 11.64 -13.77
C MET A 141 -24.33 10.17 -13.40
N LYS A 142 -23.48 9.55 -12.59
CA LYS A 142 -23.68 8.20 -12.04
C LYS A 142 -24.59 8.17 -10.80
N GLY A 143 -25.31 9.24 -10.51
CA GLY A 143 -26.31 9.31 -9.43
C GLY A 143 -25.73 9.54 -8.03
N GLN A 144 -24.45 9.94 -7.92
CA GLN A 144 -23.83 10.22 -6.63
C GLN A 144 -24.24 11.62 -6.14
N HIS A 145 -24.85 11.72 -4.95
CA HIS A 145 -25.37 12.98 -4.41
C HIS A 145 -24.55 13.54 -3.25
N ASN A 146 -24.14 12.69 -2.31
CA ASN A 146 -23.37 13.09 -1.12
C ASN A 146 -21.90 12.67 -1.24
N ILE A 147 -21.21 13.22 -2.26
CA ILE A 147 -19.84 12.83 -2.59
C ILE A 147 -18.90 13.31 -1.49
N GLN A 148 -18.24 12.37 -0.83
CA GLN A 148 -17.10 12.69 0.03
C GLN A 148 -15.88 12.95 -0.84
N TRP A 149 -15.12 13.98 -0.51
CA TRP A 149 -13.96 14.37 -1.31
C TRP A 149 -12.92 15.13 -0.48
N ASP A 150 -11.70 15.07 -0.94
CA ASP A 150 -10.58 15.83 -0.39
C ASP A 150 -9.72 16.43 -1.52
N TYR A 151 -8.47 16.80 -1.20
CA TYR A 151 -7.54 17.38 -2.18
C TYR A 151 -7.16 16.40 -3.30
N LYS A 152 -7.21 15.11 -3.05
CA LYS A 152 -6.64 14.05 -3.89
C LYS A 152 -7.71 13.31 -4.70
N HIS A 153 -8.83 12.95 -4.07
CA HIS A 153 -9.83 12.07 -4.64
C HIS A 153 -11.25 12.42 -4.20
N LEU A 154 -12.20 11.78 -4.83
CA LEU A 154 -13.58 11.66 -4.38
C LEU A 154 -13.95 10.19 -4.18
N GLN A 155 -14.81 9.94 -3.19
CA GLN A 155 -15.32 8.60 -2.91
C GLN A 155 -16.61 8.36 -3.69
N LEU A 156 -16.70 7.19 -4.33
CA LEU A 156 -17.87 6.75 -5.09
C LEU A 156 -18.48 5.51 -4.45
N ASP A 157 -19.77 5.52 -4.26
CA ASP A 157 -20.58 4.37 -3.85
C ASP A 157 -21.31 3.80 -5.08
N ILE A 158 -20.54 3.21 -6.00
CA ILE A 158 -21.06 2.65 -7.27
C ILE A 158 -21.12 1.13 -7.27
N TYR A 159 -20.41 0.47 -6.36
CA TYR A 159 -20.40 -0.98 -6.21
C TYR A 159 -20.64 -1.37 -4.77
N SER A 160 -21.71 -2.14 -4.53
CA SER A 160 -22.07 -2.55 -3.16
C SER A 160 -20.91 -3.27 -2.46
N GLY A 161 -20.49 -2.74 -1.29
CA GLY A 161 -19.45 -3.33 -0.46
C GLY A 161 -18.03 -3.17 -0.98
N ILE A 162 -17.81 -2.28 -1.97
CA ILE A 162 -16.49 -1.94 -2.51
C ILE A 162 -16.28 -0.43 -2.43
N ASP A 163 -15.27 -0.03 -1.68
CA ASP A 163 -14.85 1.37 -1.64
C ASP A 163 -14.10 1.73 -2.94
N VAL A 164 -14.54 2.81 -3.57
CA VAL A 164 -13.93 3.31 -4.81
C VAL A 164 -13.45 4.74 -4.60
N GLU A 165 -12.15 4.95 -4.76
CA GLU A 165 -11.52 6.27 -4.73
C GLU A 165 -11.15 6.71 -6.16
N MET A 166 -11.86 7.72 -6.68
CA MET A 166 -11.51 8.35 -7.95
C MET A 166 -10.55 9.49 -7.73
N HIS A 167 -9.29 9.27 -8.05
CA HIS A 167 -8.21 10.23 -7.89
C HIS A 167 -8.11 11.16 -9.09
N TYR A 168 -8.12 12.47 -8.86
CA TYR A 168 -7.73 13.49 -9.84
C TYR A 168 -6.34 14.07 -9.56
N VAL A 169 -5.71 13.59 -8.49
CA VAL A 169 -4.31 13.77 -8.11
C VAL A 169 -3.76 12.43 -7.66
N PRO A 170 -2.68 11.89 -8.23
CA PRO A 170 -2.20 10.55 -7.90
C PRO A 170 -1.82 10.40 -6.42
N GLU A 171 -1.06 11.32 -5.85
CA GLU A 171 -0.65 11.33 -4.44
C GLU A 171 -0.25 12.74 -3.99
N ILE A 172 -0.13 12.95 -2.67
CA ILE A 172 0.25 14.23 -2.06
C ILE A 172 1.40 14.06 -1.07
N LEU A 173 2.11 15.18 -0.85
CA LEU A 173 2.99 15.37 0.29
C LEU A 173 2.43 16.50 1.16
N LEU A 174 2.48 16.36 2.49
CA LEU A 174 1.93 17.37 3.39
C LEU A 174 2.78 18.64 3.46
N ASN A 175 4.04 18.59 3.09
CA ASN A 175 4.84 19.79 2.84
C ASN A 175 4.35 20.49 1.58
N ILE A 176 3.73 21.66 1.71
CA ILE A 176 3.07 22.39 0.61
C ILE A 176 4.03 22.69 -0.54
N HIS A 177 5.29 23.03 -0.25
CA HIS A 177 6.29 23.32 -1.28
C HIS A 177 6.71 22.05 -2.03
N LYS A 178 6.97 20.97 -1.30
CA LYS A 178 7.25 19.67 -1.91
C LYS A 178 6.04 19.17 -2.71
N ASN A 179 4.82 19.39 -2.20
CA ASN A 179 3.60 18.97 -2.89
C ASN A 179 3.42 19.69 -4.24
N ARG A 180 3.65 21.00 -4.32
CA ARG A 180 3.59 21.72 -5.60
C ARG A 180 4.57 21.14 -6.63
N ARG A 181 5.79 20.84 -6.20
CA ARG A 181 6.80 20.21 -7.05
C ARG A 181 6.39 18.77 -7.45
N LEU A 182 5.76 18.03 -6.53
CA LEU A 182 5.26 16.69 -6.79
C LEU A 182 4.16 16.71 -7.85
N GLN A 183 3.20 17.63 -7.76
CA GLN A 183 2.15 17.76 -8.78
C GLN A 183 2.72 18.12 -10.16
N HIS A 184 3.76 18.97 -10.20
CA HIS A 184 4.46 19.27 -11.45
C HIS A 184 5.14 18.01 -12.02
N TRP A 185 5.83 17.25 -11.17
CA TRP A 185 6.46 15.99 -11.56
C TRP A 185 5.42 14.97 -12.09
N PHE A 186 4.26 14.83 -11.45
CA PHE A 186 3.18 13.97 -11.96
C PHE A 186 2.69 14.42 -13.33
N ASN A 187 2.57 15.71 -13.58
CA ASN A 187 2.19 16.23 -14.89
C ASN A 187 3.26 15.92 -15.96
N GLU A 188 4.54 16.03 -15.63
CA GLU A 188 5.65 15.67 -16.52
C GLU A 188 5.68 14.16 -16.83
N GLN A 189 5.25 13.32 -15.88
CA GLN A 189 5.19 11.87 -16.02
C GLN A 189 3.79 11.37 -16.40
N SER A 190 2.90 12.21 -16.88
CA SER A 190 1.49 11.88 -17.11
C SER A 190 1.28 10.65 -18.02
N GLU A 191 2.09 10.48 -19.07
CA GLU A 191 1.98 9.33 -19.97
C GLU A 191 2.41 8.01 -19.30
N GLU A 192 3.29 8.05 -18.32
CA GLU A 192 3.69 6.86 -17.54
C GLU A 192 2.56 6.31 -16.66
N LEU A 193 1.49 7.07 -16.46
CA LEU A 193 0.29 6.62 -15.73
C LEU A 193 -0.60 5.67 -16.55
N PHE A 194 -0.43 5.60 -17.89
CA PHE A 194 -1.38 4.90 -18.77
C PHE A 194 -0.69 3.82 -19.60
N THR A 195 -0.24 2.76 -18.95
CA THR A 195 0.33 1.58 -19.60
C THR A 195 -0.69 0.45 -19.58
N ASN A 196 -0.96 -0.17 -20.72
CA ASN A 196 -1.85 -1.34 -20.78
C ASN A 196 -1.10 -2.57 -20.27
N SER A 197 -1.66 -3.24 -19.27
CA SER A 197 -1.12 -4.45 -18.67
C SER A 197 -2.25 -5.44 -18.41
N GLU A 198 -2.26 -6.58 -19.11
CA GLU A 198 -3.20 -7.69 -18.89
C GLU A 198 -4.70 -7.26 -18.86
N GLY A 199 -5.07 -6.31 -19.71
CA GLY A 199 -6.45 -5.83 -19.80
C GLY A 199 -6.83 -4.72 -18.80
N LEU A 200 -5.88 -4.26 -17.98
CA LEU A 200 -6.00 -3.07 -17.17
C LEU A 200 -5.05 -1.97 -17.67
N VAL A 201 -5.49 -0.73 -17.59
CA VAL A 201 -4.60 0.42 -17.71
C VAL A 201 -4.05 0.74 -16.34
N THR A 202 -2.73 0.74 -16.19
CA THR A 202 -2.01 0.91 -14.93
C THR A 202 -0.79 1.80 -15.12
N PRO A 203 -0.22 2.39 -14.05
CA PRO A 203 1.05 3.08 -14.16
C PRO A 203 2.18 2.12 -14.59
N SER A 204 3.15 2.62 -15.34
CA SER A 204 4.35 1.88 -15.73
C SER A 204 5.17 1.43 -14.51
N ILE A 205 6.02 0.43 -14.68
CA ILE A 205 6.94 -0.01 -13.62
C ILE A 205 7.90 1.12 -13.22
N LYS A 206 8.37 1.93 -14.18
CA LYS A 206 9.19 3.11 -13.92
C LYS A 206 8.49 4.09 -12.98
N PHE A 207 7.24 4.42 -13.24
CA PHE A 207 6.44 5.29 -12.39
C PHE A 207 6.20 4.66 -11.00
N ASN A 208 5.87 3.37 -10.95
CA ASN A 208 5.56 2.66 -9.72
C ASN A 208 6.76 2.52 -8.77
N LEU A 209 8.01 2.53 -9.25
CA LEU A 209 9.20 2.55 -8.40
C LEU A 209 9.22 3.74 -7.44
N PHE A 210 8.79 4.91 -7.90
CA PHE A 210 8.67 6.09 -7.05
C PHE A 210 7.31 6.15 -6.37
N TYR A 211 6.22 5.96 -7.13
CA TYR A 211 4.86 6.19 -6.66
C TYR A 211 4.45 5.26 -5.50
N ILE A 212 4.74 3.96 -5.58
CA ILE A 212 4.40 3.02 -4.51
C ILE A 212 5.24 3.31 -3.25
N LEU A 213 6.52 3.66 -3.41
CA LEU A 213 7.34 4.03 -2.26
C LEU A 213 6.89 5.36 -1.62
N LEU A 214 6.47 6.34 -2.42
CA LEU A 214 5.86 7.58 -1.95
C LEU A 214 4.58 7.30 -1.15
N HIS A 215 3.73 6.42 -1.66
CA HIS A 215 2.50 6.01 -0.99
C HIS A 215 2.80 5.32 0.37
N ILE A 216 3.76 4.39 0.41
CA ILE A 216 4.23 3.74 1.63
C ILE A 216 4.78 4.79 2.62
N TYR A 217 5.60 5.74 2.12
CA TYR A 217 6.17 6.81 2.95
C TYR A 217 5.10 7.68 3.59
N ARG A 218 4.08 8.10 2.83
CA ARG A 218 2.97 8.89 3.34
C ARG A 218 2.20 8.14 4.43
N HIS A 219 1.85 6.88 4.18
CA HIS A 219 1.16 6.06 5.20
C HIS A 219 2.03 5.83 6.43
N PHE A 220 3.32 5.56 6.25
CA PHE A 220 4.26 5.41 7.36
C PHE A 220 4.28 6.63 8.27
N LEU A 221 4.25 7.82 7.71
CA LEU A 221 4.29 9.07 8.48
C LEU A 221 2.97 9.39 9.21
N TYR A 222 1.81 8.98 8.70
CA TYR A 222 0.53 9.52 9.18
C TYR A 222 -0.47 8.48 9.71
N GLU A 223 -0.37 7.24 9.28
CA GLU A 223 -1.35 6.21 9.60
C GLU A 223 -0.70 4.94 10.13
N GLY A 224 0.38 4.53 9.51
CA GLY A 224 1.07 3.27 9.70
C GLY A 224 1.04 2.42 8.42
N VAL A 225 1.96 1.47 8.34
CA VAL A 225 2.17 0.58 7.18
C VAL A 225 2.21 -0.86 7.65
N GLY A 226 1.63 -1.79 6.88
CA GLY A 226 1.75 -3.22 7.10
C GLY A 226 2.72 -3.88 6.11
N LEU A 227 3.02 -5.16 6.32
CA LEU A 227 3.87 -5.93 5.41
C LEU A 227 3.25 -6.06 4.02
N ARG A 228 1.91 -5.99 3.89
CA ARG A 228 1.25 -6.05 2.58
C ARG A 228 1.80 -5.00 1.62
N GLN A 229 1.92 -3.75 2.05
CA GLN A 229 2.43 -2.66 1.20
C GLN A 229 3.92 -2.87 0.85
N LEU A 230 4.70 -3.43 1.77
CA LEU A 230 6.10 -3.77 1.50
C LEU A 230 6.22 -4.92 0.50
N ILE A 231 5.36 -5.93 0.58
CA ILE A 231 5.33 -7.03 -0.40
C ILE A 231 4.88 -6.51 -1.77
N ASP A 232 3.92 -5.58 -1.83
CA ASP A 232 3.60 -4.87 -3.09
C ASP A 232 4.86 -4.26 -3.71
N TYR A 233 5.65 -3.55 -2.89
CA TYR A 233 6.87 -2.91 -3.37
C TYR A 233 7.98 -3.90 -3.73
N TYR A 234 8.07 -5.03 -3.02
CA TYR A 234 8.96 -6.15 -3.37
C TYR A 234 8.73 -6.60 -4.82
N PHE A 235 7.47 -6.76 -5.24
CA PHE A 235 7.14 -7.18 -6.60
C PHE A 235 7.38 -6.07 -7.62
N VAL A 236 7.18 -4.80 -7.28
CA VAL A 236 7.54 -3.67 -8.13
C VAL A 236 9.05 -3.65 -8.40
N LEU A 237 9.88 -3.86 -7.38
CA LEU A 237 11.34 -3.94 -7.52
C LEU A 237 11.77 -5.11 -8.38
N LYS A 238 11.17 -6.30 -8.20
CA LYS A 238 11.43 -7.47 -9.06
C LYS A 238 11.06 -7.20 -10.52
N ALA A 239 9.90 -6.62 -10.77
CA ALA A 239 9.44 -6.28 -12.12
C ALA A 239 10.33 -5.23 -12.79
N ALA A 240 10.88 -4.29 -12.04
CA ALA A 240 11.83 -3.30 -12.55
C ALA A 240 13.16 -3.92 -12.94
N ASN A 241 13.54 -5.05 -12.33
CA ASN A 241 14.76 -5.80 -12.64
C ASN A 241 16.04 -4.93 -12.63
N GLY A 242 16.18 -4.08 -11.62
CA GLY A 242 17.30 -3.16 -11.46
C GLY A 242 17.35 -1.98 -12.45
N LYS A 243 16.37 -1.86 -13.35
CA LYS A 243 16.24 -0.71 -14.26
C LYS A 243 15.77 0.54 -13.51
N TYR A 244 16.02 1.72 -14.11
CA TYR A 244 15.56 3.04 -13.61
C TYR A 244 16.08 3.42 -12.21
N ARG A 245 17.15 2.77 -11.74
CA ARG A 245 17.70 2.96 -10.38
C ARG A 245 18.18 4.39 -10.16
N GLU A 246 18.93 4.93 -11.10
CA GLU A 246 19.51 6.27 -11.00
C GLU A 246 18.42 7.35 -11.03
N GLU A 247 17.51 7.27 -11.99
CA GLU A 247 16.39 8.22 -12.10
C GLU A 247 15.49 8.17 -10.86
N THR A 248 15.15 6.97 -10.37
CA THR A 248 14.33 6.81 -9.18
C THR A 248 15.02 7.40 -7.95
N ASN A 249 16.33 7.16 -7.76
CA ASN A 249 17.08 7.74 -6.64
C ASN A 249 17.19 9.26 -6.72
N ALA A 250 17.31 9.83 -7.91
CA ALA A 250 17.30 11.27 -8.11
C ALA A 250 15.96 11.87 -7.66
N VAL A 251 14.84 11.27 -8.07
CA VAL A 251 13.49 11.70 -7.66
C VAL A 251 13.28 11.53 -6.15
N LEU A 252 13.67 10.40 -5.57
CA LEU A 252 13.59 10.16 -4.12
C LEU A 252 14.38 11.21 -3.32
N SER A 253 15.56 11.58 -3.81
CA SER A 253 16.40 12.63 -3.19
C SER A 253 15.75 14.01 -3.31
N GLN A 254 15.19 14.34 -4.47
CA GLN A 254 14.46 15.58 -4.73
C GLN A 254 13.33 15.82 -3.74
N PHE A 255 12.61 14.76 -3.34
CA PHE A 255 11.50 14.82 -2.38
C PHE A 255 11.91 14.54 -0.93
N GLY A 256 13.21 14.30 -0.67
CA GLY A 256 13.74 14.06 0.68
C GLY A 256 13.41 12.68 1.24
N MET A 257 13.19 11.69 0.34
CA MET A 257 12.83 10.31 0.71
C MET A 257 14.02 9.35 0.71
N ALA A 258 15.23 9.81 0.35
CA ALA A 258 16.41 8.96 0.20
C ALA A 258 16.74 8.14 1.46
N ARG A 259 16.59 8.74 2.66
CA ARG A 259 16.80 8.05 3.94
C ARG A 259 15.79 6.92 4.13
N PHE A 260 14.50 7.20 3.94
CA PHE A 260 13.43 6.21 4.03
C PHE A 260 13.63 5.07 3.03
N ALA A 261 13.99 5.40 1.78
CA ALA A 261 14.29 4.40 0.75
C ALA A 261 15.40 3.43 1.18
N LYS A 262 16.51 3.93 1.75
CA LYS A 262 17.60 3.08 2.27
C LYS A 262 17.12 2.12 3.37
N GLY A 263 16.25 2.59 4.26
CA GLY A 263 15.65 1.75 5.29
C GLY A 263 14.72 0.69 4.70
N VAL A 264 13.89 1.06 3.72
CA VAL A 264 13.04 0.09 3.01
C VAL A 264 13.88 -0.94 2.25
N MET A 265 14.99 -0.52 1.60
CA MET A 265 15.91 -1.48 0.95
C MET A 265 16.54 -2.46 1.95
N TRP A 266 16.79 -2.03 3.19
CA TRP A 266 17.24 -2.95 4.23
C TRP A 266 16.17 -4.02 4.54
N ILE A 267 14.90 -3.63 4.63
CA ILE A 267 13.80 -4.58 4.85
C ILE A 267 13.68 -5.54 3.67
N MET A 268 13.74 -5.02 2.43
CA MET A 268 13.69 -5.84 1.22
C MET A 268 14.79 -6.92 1.24
N LYS A 269 16.03 -6.53 1.55
CA LYS A 269 17.18 -7.44 1.57
C LYS A 269 17.15 -8.41 2.76
N ASN A 270 16.99 -7.90 3.98
CA ASN A 270 17.24 -8.67 5.20
C ASN A 270 16.00 -9.35 5.78
N VAL A 271 14.81 -8.83 5.48
CA VAL A 271 13.54 -9.38 5.97
C VAL A 271 12.83 -10.18 4.88
N LEU A 272 12.75 -9.65 3.66
CA LEU A 272 12.06 -10.30 2.54
C LEU A 272 12.98 -11.08 1.60
N LEU A 273 14.28 -11.05 1.84
CA LEU A 273 15.33 -11.76 1.09
C LEU A 273 15.33 -11.43 -0.42
N LEU A 274 15.07 -10.17 -0.76
CA LEU A 274 15.19 -9.70 -2.13
C LEU A 274 16.67 -9.63 -2.51
N ASP A 275 17.02 -10.17 -3.68
CA ASP A 275 18.39 -10.14 -4.20
C ASP A 275 18.88 -8.70 -4.42
N ASP A 276 20.17 -8.47 -4.17
CA ASP A 276 20.82 -7.16 -4.25
C ASP A 276 20.70 -6.50 -5.62
N SER A 277 20.58 -7.30 -6.68
CA SER A 277 20.41 -6.80 -8.05
C SER A 277 19.12 -6.04 -8.28
N TYR A 278 18.10 -6.22 -7.41
CA TYR A 278 16.81 -5.51 -7.48
C TYR A 278 16.77 -4.25 -6.64
N LEU A 279 17.71 -4.04 -5.71
CA LEU A 279 17.68 -2.91 -4.79
C LEU A 279 17.93 -1.59 -5.51
N LEU A 280 17.21 -0.54 -5.10
CA LEU A 280 17.41 0.81 -5.66
C LEU A 280 18.69 1.48 -5.16
N CYS A 281 19.01 1.29 -3.88
CA CYS A 281 20.16 1.92 -3.24
C CYS A 281 20.71 1.07 -2.12
N THR A 282 21.90 1.41 -1.63
CA THR A 282 22.55 0.73 -0.51
C THR A 282 21.67 0.79 0.74
N PRO A 283 21.35 -0.35 1.37
CA PRO A 283 20.57 -0.42 2.59
C PRO A 283 21.20 0.32 3.77
N ASP A 284 20.35 0.93 4.61
CA ASP A 284 20.75 1.48 5.91
C ASP A 284 20.17 0.60 7.03
N VAL A 285 21.05 0.01 7.84
CA VAL A 285 20.66 -0.93 8.90
C VAL A 285 19.83 -0.26 9.98
N LYS A 286 20.30 0.88 10.50
CA LYS A 286 19.64 1.58 11.62
C LYS A 286 18.25 2.06 11.22
N GLU A 287 18.13 2.62 10.03
CA GLU A 287 16.86 3.09 9.49
C GLU A 287 15.91 1.92 9.18
N GLY A 288 16.44 0.83 8.62
CA GLY A 288 15.66 -0.37 8.31
C GLY A 288 15.08 -1.04 9.54
N GLU A 289 15.90 -1.26 10.57
CA GLU A 289 15.44 -1.82 11.85
C GLU A 289 14.39 -0.93 12.51
N TYR A 290 14.57 0.40 12.45
CA TYR A 290 13.59 1.34 12.98
C TYR A 290 12.26 1.24 12.25
N ILE A 291 12.26 1.32 10.90
CA ILE A 291 11.04 1.24 10.09
C ILE A 291 10.35 -0.11 10.30
N PHE A 292 11.10 -1.21 10.24
CA PHE A 292 10.55 -2.56 10.42
C PHE A 292 9.89 -2.72 11.79
N ARG A 293 10.52 -2.21 12.85
CA ARG A 293 9.94 -2.21 14.20
C ARG A 293 8.61 -1.45 14.25
N GLN A 294 8.51 -0.26 13.60
CA GLN A 294 7.25 0.48 13.55
C GLN A 294 6.15 -0.31 12.82
N ILE A 295 6.49 -0.98 11.72
CA ILE A 295 5.56 -1.80 10.93
C ILE A 295 5.01 -2.96 11.75
N ILE A 296 5.88 -3.71 12.42
CA ILE A 296 5.45 -4.86 13.23
C ILE A 296 4.57 -4.43 14.40
N LEU A 297 4.89 -3.32 15.05
CA LEU A 297 4.11 -2.79 16.18
C LEU A 297 2.76 -2.22 15.74
N GLY A 298 2.72 -1.54 14.60
CA GLY A 298 1.54 -0.82 14.12
C GLY A 298 0.53 -1.72 13.40
N GLY A 299 1.02 -2.72 12.67
CA GLY A 299 0.19 -3.49 11.75
C GLY A 299 -0.33 -2.64 10.58
N ASN A 300 -1.22 -3.22 9.79
CA ASN A 300 -1.77 -2.55 8.62
C ASN A 300 -2.53 -1.26 9.02
N PHE A 301 -2.14 -0.12 8.45
CA PHE A 301 -2.65 1.22 8.74
C PHE A 301 -2.63 1.61 10.23
N GLY A 302 -1.70 1.05 11.03
CA GLY A 302 -1.59 1.36 12.45
C GLY A 302 -2.79 0.94 13.32
N HIS A 303 -3.71 0.13 12.77
CA HIS A 303 -4.92 -0.27 13.49
C HIS A 303 -4.65 -1.14 14.73
N HIS A 304 -3.50 -1.77 14.78
CA HIS A 304 -3.10 -2.67 15.86
C HIS A 304 -2.08 -2.05 16.82
N ASP A 305 -1.76 -0.76 16.65
CA ASP A 305 -0.81 -0.06 17.50
C ASP A 305 -1.39 0.21 18.88
N LYS A 306 -0.96 -0.57 19.85
CA LYS A 306 -1.37 -0.42 21.26
C LYS A 306 -1.00 0.95 21.85
N ARG A 307 0.01 1.63 21.31
CA ARG A 307 0.42 2.98 21.75
C ARG A 307 -0.64 4.03 21.39
N LEU A 308 -1.51 3.73 20.44
CA LEU A 308 -2.58 4.60 19.92
C LEU A 308 -3.98 4.19 20.43
N SER A 309 -4.09 3.17 21.30
CA SER A 309 -5.38 2.55 21.69
C SER A 309 -6.32 3.49 22.47
N ASN A 310 -5.81 4.48 23.21
CA ASN A 310 -6.62 5.39 24.04
C ASN A 310 -6.90 6.70 23.28
N THR A 311 -7.51 6.63 22.12
CA THR A 311 -7.93 7.81 21.36
C THR A 311 -9.45 7.86 21.25
N PRO A 312 -10.08 9.04 21.36
CA PRO A 312 -11.53 9.20 21.19
C PRO A 312 -11.99 8.72 19.81
N SER A 313 -13.27 8.40 19.65
CA SER A 313 -13.87 8.11 18.36
C SER A 313 -14.12 9.39 17.53
N GLY A 314 -14.28 9.25 16.21
CA GLY A 314 -14.62 10.34 15.30
C GLY A 314 -13.43 11.24 14.90
N LYS A 315 -13.73 12.41 14.32
CA LYS A 315 -12.71 13.33 13.74
C LYS A 315 -11.65 13.78 14.74
N ILE A 316 -12.05 14.04 16.00
CA ILE A 316 -11.12 14.43 17.08
C ILE A 316 -10.17 13.28 17.38
N GLY A 317 -10.68 12.05 17.45
CA GLY A 317 -9.86 10.87 17.67
C GLY A 317 -8.85 10.63 16.57
N THR A 318 -9.23 10.86 15.30
CA THR A 318 -8.31 10.79 14.17
C THR A 318 -7.17 11.78 14.31
N VAL A 319 -7.46 13.03 14.65
CA VAL A 319 -6.41 14.06 14.89
C VAL A 319 -5.51 13.67 16.07
N CYS A 320 -6.10 13.23 17.18
CA CYS A 320 -5.33 12.78 18.36
C CYS A 320 -4.42 11.58 18.00
N ARG A 321 -4.91 10.65 17.17
CA ARG A 321 -4.12 9.49 16.70
C ARG A 321 -2.94 9.92 15.85
N ILE A 322 -3.15 10.84 14.92
CA ILE A 322 -2.08 11.41 14.09
C ILE A 322 -1.03 12.12 14.94
N ILE A 323 -1.45 12.94 15.90
CA ILE A 323 -0.52 13.65 16.80
C ILE A 323 0.31 12.65 17.63
N LYS A 324 -0.31 11.63 18.23
CA LYS A 324 0.40 10.59 18.97
C LYS A 324 1.37 9.80 18.09
N HIS A 325 0.94 9.42 16.89
CA HIS A 325 1.79 8.74 15.93
C HIS A 325 2.99 9.59 15.53
N ASN A 326 2.75 10.86 15.21
CA ASN A 326 3.79 11.83 14.87
C ASN A 326 4.79 12.02 15.99
N PHE A 327 4.36 11.99 17.26
CA PHE A 327 5.26 12.10 18.41
C PHE A 327 6.31 10.97 18.44
N HIS A 328 5.94 9.76 18.03
CA HIS A 328 6.88 8.64 17.89
C HIS A 328 7.85 8.78 16.72
N LEU A 329 7.48 9.53 15.69
CA LEU A 329 8.29 9.72 14.49
C LEU A 329 9.15 10.99 14.50
N ILE A 330 8.87 11.94 15.38
CA ILE A 330 9.48 13.29 15.35
C ILE A 330 11.01 13.26 15.48
N THR A 331 11.56 12.29 16.19
CA THR A 331 13.02 12.13 16.35
C THR A 331 13.70 11.66 15.07
N HIS A 332 12.96 10.98 14.19
CA HIS A 332 13.50 10.41 12.96
C HIS A 332 13.11 11.23 11.72
N TYR A 333 11.89 11.79 11.70
CA TYR A 333 11.32 12.53 10.56
C TYR A 333 10.77 13.91 10.98
N PRO A 334 11.56 14.76 11.70
CA PRO A 334 11.05 16.02 12.26
C PRO A 334 10.48 16.97 11.20
N PHE A 335 11.16 17.08 10.05
CA PHE A 335 10.75 17.99 8.99
C PHE A 335 9.47 17.58 8.27
N ASP A 336 9.14 16.29 8.24
CA ASP A 336 7.93 15.81 7.59
C ASP A 336 6.74 15.85 8.54
N VAL A 337 6.95 15.48 9.79
CA VAL A 337 5.92 15.48 10.84
C VAL A 337 5.39 16.88 11.13
N ILE A 338 6.25 17.89 11.15
CA ILE A 338 5.88 19.29 11.42
C ILE A 338 4.88 19.86 10.40
N TRP A 339 4.88 19.34 9.17
CA TRP A 339 3.99 19.83 8.11
C TRP A 339 2.56 19.32 8.24
N ALA A 340 2.30 18.27 9.00
CA ALA A 340 0.95 17.73 9.15
C ALA A 340 -0.08 18.77 9.67
N PRO A 341 0.13 19.46 10.81
CA PRO A 341 -0.81 20.48 11.28
C PRO A 341 -0.94 21.66 10.30
N ILE A 342 0.15 22.06 9.65
CA ILE A 342 0.14 23.13 8.65
C ILE A 342 -0.72 22.73 7.45
N TRP A 343 -0.56 21.50 6.95
CA TRP A 343 -1.37 20.95 5.87
C TRP A 343 -2.85 20.91 6.23
N PHE A 344 -3.24 20.46 7.45
CA PHE A 344 -4.64 20.42 7.85
C PHE A 344 -5.30 21.80 7.85
N ILE A 345 -4.59 22.83 8.32
CA ILE A 345 -5.05 24.22 8.27
C ILE A 345 -5.19 24.68 6.81
N TYR A 346 -4.15 24.47 5.99
CA TYR A 346 -4.17 24.80 4.56
C TYR A 346 -5.33 24.10 3.85
N HIS A 347 -5.49 22.78 4.03
CA HIS A 347 -6.54 21.99 3.40
C HIS A 347 -7.96 22.45 3.84
N TRP A 348 -8.12 22.85 5.08
CA TRP A 348 -9.40 23.38 5.58
C TRP A 348 -9.79 24.69 4.87
N PHE A 349 -8.87 25.63 4.72
CA PHE A 349 -9.12 26.86 3.94
C PHE A 349 -9.32 26.56 2.46
N TRP A 350 -8.47 25.72 1.89
CA TRP A 350 -8.56 25.28 0.50
C TRP A 350 -9.92 24.65 0.21
N LYS A 351 -10.39 23.73 1.03
CA LYS A 351 -11.69 23.07 0.83
C LYS A 351 -12.86 24.08 0.87
N ARG A 352 -12.82 25.09 1.73
CA ARG A 352 -13.82 26.15 1.80
C ARG A 352 -13.86 27.04 0.58
N SER A 353 -12.74 27.33 -0.06
CA SER A 353 -12.71 28.13 -1.28
C SER A 353 -13.40 27.49 -2.49
N TYR A 354 -13.77 26.20 -2.38
CA TYR A 354 -14.51 25.46 -3.39
C TYR A 354 -15.97 25.16 -3.03
N ILE A 355 -16.40 25.46 -1.82
CA ILE A 355 -17.79 25.31 -1.37
C ILE A 355 -18.58 26.61 -1.57
N LEU A 356 -17.87 27.73 -1.80
CA LEU A 356 -18.42 29.03 -2.14
C LEU A 356 -18.56 29.20 -3.65
#